data_c550476a2d4758a29317cd2894616c50
#
_entry.id   c550476a2d4758a29317cd2894616c50
#
_cell.length_a   1.000
_cell.length_b   1.000
_cell.length_c   1.000
_cell.angle_alpha   90.00
_cell.angle_beta   90.00
_cell.angle_gamma   90.00
#
_symmetry.space_group_name_H-M   'P 1'
#
loop_
_entity.id
_entity.type
_entity.pdbx_description
1 polymer ?
#
loop_
_entity_poly.entity_id
_entity_poly.type
_entity_poly.pdbx_seq_one_letter_code
_entity_poly.pdbx_strand_id
1 'polypeptide(L)'
;MAPSNHMGQRLSYDGALCTVRYIGPVAGTSGTWLGVEWDDAGRGKHDGRHKDVRYFSCLSKNPTAASFVRPSRPADAAQSFVAALHNKYNAEAVAKREAEIQIVFFGKKPAEEVGFDKIRRQLARVEDLTIVILDGARVAVDIAPGDKGVRETSPLITELDISRNLFEEFEYVVRICQELESLRSLRLNGNRFRVIEDGETSAFAKVKDLELEETLLDWGALCGIARKFPSLSTLSCSLNQLPVLPPVSFGVLANTLTTLTLEFNEFTSFADVASLSSLTSLRNLHLKGNSISTIAPPSTPTPVFPPSLQYLDISYNAVTTWSFIDALPISFPGLTALRLAHNPVYDRPDPNAISGGAQTKSTDEAFMITIGRLGALKALNFTPISAADRANGEMFYLSRIAKQLASVPEAAEPEVLAQHARYAELCDKYGAPDIIRRDEINPNYLEARLITVNFTHMTKATKTVTIPKSSDIYAVKGIAGRLFGAEPLRLHLVWETGEWDPVGGFDEDENAGDSSEEEDAGKSGEEAGTGTDTIAREEKGGRWVKREVELKDGPRQLGFCVDGMDVRIRVENK
;
A
#
# COMPACT_ATOMS: atom_id res chain seq x y z
N MET A 1 -10.48 -12.94 49.90
CA MET A 1 -10.17 -14.06 49.00
C MET A 1 -9.68 -13.45 47.71
N ALA A 2 -8.55 -13.91 47.17
CA ALA A 2 -8.16 -13.46 45.82
C ALA A 2 -9.28 -13.85 44.84
N PRO A 3 -9.69 -12.99 43.90
CA PRO A 3 -10.70 -13.32 42.93
C PRO A 3 -10.29 -14.57 42.16
N SER A 4 -11.20 -15.54 42.03
CA SER A 4 -10.94 -16.77 41.28
C SER A 4 -10.83 -16.41 39.80
N ASN A 5 -9.76 -16.86 39.14
CA ASN A 5 -9.62 -16.69 37.69
C ASN A 5 -10.81 -17.34 36.95
N HIS A 6 -11.24 -16.72 35.85
CA HIS A 6 -12.32 -17.24 35.00
C HIS A 6 -11.94 -17.26 33.52
N MET A 7 -12.68 -18.02 32.73
CA MET A 7 -12.50 -18.11 31.28
C MET A 7 -12.88 -16.79 30.61
N GLY A 8 -12.04 -16.33 29.70
CA GLY A 8 -12.21 -15.04 29.03
C GLY A 8 -11.68 -13.84 29.82
N GLN A 9 -11.16 -14.07 31.04
CA GLN A 9 -10.56 -13.01 31.85
C GLN A 9 -9.39 -12.37 31.14
N ARG A 10 -9.35 -11.03 31.19
CA ARG A 10 -8.25 -10.24 30.68
C ARG A 10 -7.24 -9.96 31.78
N LEU A 11 -5.99 -10.25 31.52
CA LEU A 11 -4.89 -10.07 32.46
C LEU A 11 -3.71 -9.38 31.79
N SER A 12 -2.86 -8.77 32.60
CA SER A 12 -1.56 -8.23 32.18
C SER A 12 -0.46 -8.84 33.04
N TYR A 13 0.64 -9.25 32.43
CA TYR A 13 1.84 -9.74 33.10
C TYR A 13 3.05 -9.01 32.55
N ASP A 14 3.72 -8.22 33.39
CA ASP A 14 4.88 -7.40 33.00
C ASP A 14 4.57 -6.50 31.78
N GLY A 15 3.40 -5.88 31.78
CA GLY A 15 2.90 -5.01 30.72
C GLY A 15 2.32 -5.71 29.49
N ALA A 16 2.42 -7.05 29.39
CA ALA A 16 1.86 -7.77 28.26
C ALA A 16 0.45 -8.29 28.57
N LEU A 17 -0.48 -7.99 27.68
CA LEU A 17 -1.89 -8.35 27.79
C LEU A 17 -2.14 -9.78 27.31
N CYS A 18 -3.07 -10.47 27.97
CA CYS A 18 -3.51 -11.81 27.57
C CYS A 18 -4.95 -12.08 27.97
N THR A 19 -5.52 -13.12 27.37
CA THR A 19 -6.85 -13.65 27.70
C THR A 19 -6.73 -15.07 28.22
N VAL A 20 -7.39 -15.38 29.32
CA VAL A 20 -7.46 -16.75 29.86
C VAL A 20 -8.37 -17.60 28.98
N ARG A 21 -7.80 -18.66 28.36
CA ARG A 21 -8.49 -19.58 27.45
C ARG A 21 -8.66 -20.98 28.05
N TYR A 22 -7.96 -21.28 29.15
CA TYR A 22 -8.05 -22.58 29.82
C TYR A 22 -7.70 -22.44 31.32
N ILE A 23 -8.40 -23.17 32.15
CA ILE A 23 -8.11 -23.30 33.58
C ILE A 23 -8.18 -24.79 33.93
N GLY A 24 -7.05 -25.40 34.33
CA GLY A 24 -7.05 -26.81 34.65
C GLY A 24 -5.65 -27.42 34.75
N PRO A 25 -5.57 -28.75 34.95
CA PRO A 25 -4.30 -29.48 34.98
C PRO A 25 -3.69 -29.62 33.59
N VAL A 26 -2.36 -29.63 33.50
CA VAL A 26 -1.61 -29.89 32.25
C VAL A 26 -0.82 -31.19 32.41
N ALA A 27 -0.96 -32.11 31.47
CA ALA A 27 -0.34 -33.44 31.49
C ALA A 27 1.18 -33.38 31.74
N GLY A 28 1.66 -34.20 32.68
CA GLY A 28 3.06 -34.24 33.08
C GLY A 28 3.50 -33.11 34.01
N THR A 29 2.56 -32.33 34.53
CA THR A 29 2.82 -31.26 35.52
C THR A 29 1.88 -31.39 36.71
N SER A 30 2.21 -30.79 37.85
CA SER A 30 1.36 -30.75 39.04
C SER A 30 0.56 -29.45 39.13
N GLY A 31 -0.64 -29.55 39.74
CA GLY A 31 -1.50 -28.40 40.06
C GLY A 31 -2.21 -27.79 38.85
N THR A 32 -2.91 -26.68 39.10
CA THR A 32 -3.70 -25.95 38.11
C THR A 32 -2.83 -24.97 37.35
N TRP A 33 -3.14 -24.78 36.06
CA TRP A 33 -2.54 -23.82 35.16
C TRP A 33 -3.62 -22.94 34.51
N LEU A 34 -3.22 -21.72 34.17
CA LEU A 34 -3.95 -20.86 33.25
C LEU A 34 -3.33 -21.02 31.87
N GLY A 35 -4.11 -21.48 30.90
CA GLY A 35 -3.74 -21.37 29.49
C GLY A 35 -4.12 -19.99 29.02
N VAL A 36 -3.15 -19.16 28.65
CA VAL A 36 -3.36 -17.78 28.23
C VAL A 36 -3.01 -17.61 26.77
N GLU A 37 -3.81 -16.84 26.07
CA GLU A 37 -3.53 -16.32 24.73
C GLU A 37 -3.03 -14.88 24.87
N TRP A 38 -1.80 -14.64 24.41
CA TRP A 38 -1.20 -13.30 24.42
C TRP A 38 -1.74 -12.44 23.28
N ASP A 39 -1.91 -11.15 23.53
CA ASP A 39 -2.25 -10.20 22.46
C ASP A 39 -1.05 -10.04 21.52
N ASP A 40 0.18 -9.95 22.07
CA ASP A 40 1.40 -10.11 21.28
C ASP A 40 1.70 -11.61 21.08
N ALA A 41 1.39 -12.10 19.89
CA ALA A 41 1.57 -13.50 19.54
C ALA A 41 3.04 -13.97 19.57
N GLY A 42 4.02 -13.07 19.53
CA GLY A 42 5.45 -13.37 19.63
C GLY A 42 5.88 -13.75 21.05
N ARG A 43 5.09 -13.42 22.08
CA ARG A 43 5.38 -13.70 23.48
C ARG A 43 5.08 -15.15 23.89
N GLY A 44 4.19 -15.82 23.17
CA GLY A 44 3.77 -17.19 23.50
C GLY A 44 4.77 -18.25 23.04
N LYS A 45 4.40 -19.52 23.23
CA LYS A 45 5.25 -20.68 22.93
C LYS A 45 4.55 -21.77 22.12
N HIS A 46 3.23 -21.74 22.04
CA HIS A 46 2.39 -22.76 21.39
C HIS A 46 1.02 -22.16 21.02
N ASP A 47 0.19 -22.94 20.33
CA ASP A 47 -1.16 -22.59 19.87
C ASP A 47 -2.30 -23.14 20.76
N GLY A 48 -2.01 -23.41 22.04
CA GLY A 48 -2.91 -24.09 22.97
C GLY A 48 -2.68 -25.61 23.04
N ARG A 49 -1.68 -26.14 22.32
CA ARG A 49 -1.22 -27.55 22.44
C ARG A 49 -0.01 -27.67 23.36
N HIS A 50 0.06 -28.79 24.09
CA HIS A 50 1.25 -29.19 24.82
C HIS A 50 1.38 -30.73 24.80
N LYS A 51 2.52 -31.26 24.37
CA LYS A 51 2.78 -32.70 24.22
C LYS A 51 1.63 -33.42 23.49
N ASP A 52 1.28 -32.95 22.30
CA ASP A 52 0.22 -33.49 21.44
C ASP A 52 -1.22 -33.40 21.96
N VAL A 53 -1.42 -32.85 23.16
CA VAL A 53 -2.75 -32.61 23.73
C VAL A 53 -3.16 -31.15 23.49
N ARG A 54 -4.33 -30.94 22.89
CA ARG A 54 -4.93 -29.59 22.76
C ARG A 54 -5.77 -29.28 23.98
N TYR A 55 -5.43 -28.24 24.71
CA TYR A 55 -6.15 -27.77 25.90
C TYR A 55 -7.14 -26.65 25.56
N PHE A 56 -6.81 -25.82 24.58
CA PHE A 56 -7.67 -24.72 24.09
C PHE A 56 -7.27 -24.32 22.67
N SER A 57 -8.13 -23.53 22.05
CA SER A 57 -7.84 -22.88 20.75
C SER A 57 -7.71 -21.38 20.97
N CYS A 58 -6.72 -20.78 20.31
CA CYS A 58 -6.56 -19.33 20.26
C CYS A 58 -7.51 -18.72 19.21
N LEU A 59 -7.87 -17.45 19.37
CA LEU A 59 -8.52 -16.68 18.33
C LEU A 59 -7.50 -16.30 17.24
N SER A 60 -6.30 -15.92 17.69
CA SER A 60 -5.17 -15.68 16.78
C SER A 60 -4.75 -16.97 16.08
N LYS A 61 -4.51 -16.89 14.77
CA LYS A 61 -3.98 -17.99 13.95
C LYS A 61 -2.47 -18.21 14.12
N ASN A 62 -1.81 -17.36 14.91
CA ASN A 62 -0.37 -17.46 15.12
C ASN A 62 -0.05 -18.71 15.98
N PRO A 63 0.89 -19.58 15.54
CA PRO A 63 1.22 -20.83 16.24
C PRO A 63 1.92 -20.62 17.59
N THR A 64 2.35 -19.41 17.92
CA THR A 64 3.04 -19.08 19.16
C THR A 64 2.24 -18.14 20.07
N ALA A 65 0.94 -17.95 19.84
CA ALA A 65 0.12 -16.99 20.58
C ALA A 65 -0.14 -17.37 22.06
N ALA A 66 0.12 -18.61 22.49
CA ALA A 66 -0.30 -19.10 23.80
C ALA A 66 0.86 -19.51 24.73
N SER A 67 0.57 -19.50 26.03
CA SER A 67 1.43 -20.04 27.09
C SER A 67 0.62 -20.60 28.24
N PHE A 68 1.23 -21.46 29.05
CA PHE A 68 0.69 -21.84 30.38
C PHE A 68 1.37 -21.00 31.46
N VAL A 69 0.57 -20.36 32.30
CA VAL A 69 1.00 -19.50 33.41
C VAL A 69 0.45 -20.07 34.74
N ARG A 70 1.21 -19.99 35.80
CA ARG A 70 0.71 -20.40 37.14
C ARG A 70 -0.30 -19.37 37.66
N PRO A 71 -1.42 -19.80 38.27
CA PRO A 71 -2.38 -18.88 38.90
C PRO A 71 -1.76 -18.05 40.03
N SER A 72 -0.66 -18.52 40.62
CA SER A 72 0.08 -17.80 41.67
C SER A 72 0.99 -16.69 41.15
N ARG A 73 1.22 -16.58 39.82
CA ARG A 73 1.97 -15.46 39.26
C ARG A 73 1.14 -14.19 39.44
N PRO A 74 1.70 -13.14 40.06
CA PRO A 74 0.98 -11.87 40.20
C PRO A 74 0.74 -11.25 38.85
N ALA A 75 -0.50 -10.89 38.58
CA ALA A 75 -0.86 -10.04 37.42
C ALA A 75 -0.68 -8.58 37.78
N ASP A 76 -0.43 -7.78 36.77
CA ASP A 76 -0.41 -6.32 36.91
C ASP A 76 -1.80 -5.83 37.36
N ALA A 77 -1.84 -4.81 38.22
CA ALA A 77 -3.09 -4.29 38.75
C ALA A 77 -3.92 -3.63 37.62
N ALA A 78 -5.18 -4.06 37.49
CA ALA A 78 -6.17 -3.38 36.68
C ALA A 78 -6.61 -2.07 37.38
N GLN A 79 -7.14 -1.13 36.59
CA GLN A 79 -7.61 0.15 37.12
C GLN A 79 -8.91 0.59 36.45
N SER A 80 -9.61 1.57 37.04
CA SER A 80 -10.74 2.21 36.41
C SER A 80 -10.28 3.21 35.35
N PHE A 81 -11.20 3.60 34.47
CA PHE A 81 -10.95 4.66 33.50
C PHE A 81 -10.52 5.98 34.16
N VAL A 82 -11.22 6.37 35.23
CA VAL A 82 -10.92 7.59 35.98
C VAL A 82 -9.56 7.54 36.65
N ALA A 83 -9.22 6.40 37.27
CA ALA A 83 -7.88 6.21 37.86
C ALA A 83 -6.78 6.25 36.79
N ALA A 84 -7.01 5.66 35.62
CA ALA A 84 -6.06 5.70 34.50
C ALA A 84 -5.84 7.13 33.96
N LEU A 85 -6.91 7.93 33.86
CA LEU A 85 -6.82 9.35 33.52
C LEU A 85 -5.92 10.11 34.49
N HIS A 86 -6.20 10.01 35.78
CA HIS A 86 -5.41 10.68 36.81
C HIS A 86 -3.95 10.19 36.81
N ASN A 87 -3.72 8.90 36.69
CA ASN A 87 -2.36 8.33 36.66
C ASN A 87 -1.54 8.77 35.44
N LYS A 88 -2.18 9.03 34.31
CA LYS A 88 -1.50 9.44 33.09
C LYS A 88 -1.31 10.96 32.98
N TYR A 89 -2.31 11.73 33.36
CA TYR A 89 -2.36 13.18 33.09
C TYR A 89 -2.16 14.05 34.35
N ASN A 90 -2.04 13.49 35.55
CA ASN A 90 -1.75 14.28 36.74
C ASN A 90 -0.30 14.77 36.69
N ALA A 91 -0.08 16.07 36.95
CA ALA A 91 1.23 16.74 36.89
C ALA A 91 2.29 16.05 37.78
N GLU A 92 1.90 15.54 38.94
CA GLU A 92 2.83 14.83 39.86
C GLU A 92 3.28 13.47 39.30
N ALA A 93 2.37 12.74 38.60
CA ALA A 93 2.69 11.45 37.99
C ALA A 93 3.60 11.64 36.75
N VAL A 94 3.41 12.71 36.00
CA VAL A 94 4.27 13.09 34.87
C VAL A 94 5.65 13.46 35.33
N ALA A 95 5.76 14.30 36.38
CA ALA A 95 7.05 14.71 36.97
C ALA A 95 7.86 13.54 37.56
N LYS A 96 7.19 12.56 38.18
CA LYS A 96 7.84 11.33 38.68
C LYS A 96 8.38 10.45 37.55
N ARG A 97 7.63 10.25 36.46
CA ARG A 97 8.09 9.47 35.28
C ARG A 97 9.27 10.14 34.58
N GLU A 98 9.26 11.45 34.47
CA GLU A 98 10.36 12.21 33.85
C GLU A 98 11.65 12.19 34.69
N ALA A 99 11.54 12.15 36.00
CA ALA A 99 12.69 11.95 36.89
C ALA A 99 13.32 10.54 36.77
N GLU A 100 12.53 9.55 36.37
CA GLU A 100 12.99 8.17 36.11
C GLU A 100 13.56 7.98 34.69
N ILE A 101 13.16 8.83 33.72
CA ILE A 101 13.69 8.83 32.34
C ILE A 101 14.68 10.00 32.20
N GLN A 102 15.87 9.87 32.82
CA GLN A 102 17.00 10.72 32.43
C GLN A 102 17.47 10.31 31.03
N ILE A 103 16.96 10.98 30.01
CA ILE A 103 17.49 10.88 28.65
C ILE A 103 18.85 11.56 28.65
N VAL A 104 19.91 10.78 28.79
CA VAL A 104 21.29 11.22 28.63
C VAL A 104 21.55 11.39 27.13
N PHE A 105 21.31 12.59 26.61
CA PHE A 105 21.84 12.98 25.32
C PHE A 105 23.36 13.19 25.42
N PHE A 106 24.08 12.68 24.45
CA PHE A 106 25.52 12.85 24.29
C PHE A 106 25.89 14.36 24.30
N GLY A 107 26.47 14.85 25.39
CA GLY A 107 26.98 16.19 25.49
C GLY A 107 26.39 16.98 26.67
N LYS A 108 27.23 17.31 27.65
CA LYS A 108 26.98 17.95 28.94
C LYS A 108 26.26 19.32 28.90
N LYS A 109 25.09 19.44 28.27
CA LYS A 109 24.20 20.60 28.50
C LYS A 109 22.77 20.09 28.59
N PRO A 110 22.03 20.41 29.70
CA PRO A 110 20.59 20.19 29.71
C PRO A 110 19.98 21.12 28.64
N ALA A 111 19.17 20.57 27.74
CA ALA A 111 18.38 21.39 26.83
C ALA A 111 17.38 22.19 27.67
N GLU A 112 17.43 23.52 27.66
CA GLU A 112 16.40 24.37 28.23
C GLU A 112 15.12 24.20 27.40
N GLU A 113 14.17 23.44 27.92
CA GLU A 113 12.85 23.26 27.35
C GLU A 113 11.98 24.51 27.53
N VAL A 114 12.13 25.50 26.65
CA VAL A 114 11.32 26.72 26.70
C VAL A 114 9.94 26.43 26.06
N GLY A 115 8.89 26.49 26.89
CA GLY A 115 7.50 26.41 26.45
C GLY A 115 6.72 25.13 26.81
N PHE A 116 7.38 24.05 27.16
CA PHE A 116 6.73 22.77 27.54
C PHE A 116 6.00 22.87 28.91
N ASP A 117 6.45 23.71 29.84
CA ASP A 117 5.79 23.87 31.14
C ASP A 117 4.35 24.40 31.04
N LYS A 118 4.05 25.22 30.04
CA LYS A 118 2.69 25.71 29.80
C LYS A 118 1.79 24.60 29.27
N ILE A 119 2.30 23.80 28.33
CA ILE A 119 1.61 22.65 27.78
C ILE A 119 1.41 21.57 28.86
N ARG A 120 2.42 21.32 29.71
CA ARG A 120 2.34 20.39 30.84
C ARG A 120 1.28 20.81 31.87
N ARG A 121 1.21 22.09 32.24
CA ARG A 121 0.17 22.60 33.14
C ARG A 121 -1.23 22.53 32.54
N GLN A 122 -1.36 22.65 31.24
CA GLN A 122 -2.63 22.55 30.53
C GLN A 122 -3.09 21.08 30.44
N LEU A 123 -2.17 20.15 30.15
CA LEU A 123 -2.41 18.71 30.16
C LEU A 123 -2.65 18.13 31.57
N ALA A 124 -2.20 18.83 32.63
CA ALA A 124 -2.43 18.43 34.01
C ALA A 124 -3.84 18.71 34.52
N ARG A 125 -4.64 19.47 33.76
CA ARG A 125 -6.05 19.71 34.07
C ARG A 125 -6.88 18.70 33.34
N VAL A 126 -7.21 17.63 34.02
CA VAL A 126 -7.95 16.50 33.45
C VAL A 126 -9.33 16.94 32.93
N GLU A 127 -9.92 17.96 33.55
CA GLU A 127 -11.20 18.57 33.15
C GLU A 127 -11.15 19.30 31.79
N ASP A 128 -9.99 19.78 31.36
CA ASP A 128 -9.80 20.54 30.11
C ASP A 128 -9.39 19.63 28.92
N LEU A 129 -9.20 18.34 29.14
CA LEU A 129 -8.75 17.40 28.10
C LEU A 129 -9.82 17.22 27.00
N THR A 130 -9.41 17.41 25.76
CA THR A 130 -10.23 17.13 24.56
C THR A 130 -9.82 15.87 23.85
N ILE A 131 -8.55 15.49 23.93
CA ILE A 131 -8.00 14.25 23.36
C ILE A 131 -7.40 13.44 24.51
N VAL A 132 -7.90 12.24 24.69
CA VAL A 132 -7.47 11.31 25.72
C VAL A 132 -6.99 10.02 25.12
N ILE A 133 -5.76 9.64 25.42
CA ILE A 133 -5.13 8.40 24.98
C ILE A 133 -4.81 7.56 26.23
N LEU A 134 -5.53 6.48 26.44
CA LEU A 134 -5.31 5.49 27.51
C LEU A 134 -4.98 4.10 26.93
N ASP A 135 -4.30 4.09 25.78
CA ASP A 135 -3.84 2.86 25.15
C ASP A 135 -2.91 2.07 26.09
N GLY A 136 -3.21 0.79 26.29
CA GLY A 136 -2.44 -0.12 27.17
C GLY A 136 -2.45 0.25 28.65
N ALA A 137 -3.38 1.11 29.09
CA ALA A 137 -3.44 1.61 30.45
C ALA A 137 -4.01 0.57 31.47
N ARG A 138 -4.35 -0.63 31.04
CA ARG A 138 -4.95 -1.68 31.88
C ARG A 138 -6.30 -1.30 32.49
N VAL A 139 -7.07 -0.50 31.77
CA VAL A 139 -8.43 -0.14 32.17
C VAL A 139 -9.33 -1.37 32.05
N ALA A 140 -10.03 -1.71 33.13
CA ALA A 140 -10.94 -2.86 33.15
C ALA A 140 -12.41 -2.47 33.39
N VAL A 141 -12.64 -1.32 34.01
CA VAL A 141 -13.97 -0.81 34.38
C VAL A 141 -14.05 0.70 34.18
N ASP A 142 -15.24 1.23 34.11
CA ASP A 142 -15.51 2.67 33.98
C ASP A 142 -15.06 3.46 35.24
N ILE A 143 -15.62 3.14 36.40
CA ILE A 143 -15.36 3.78 37.68
C ILE A 143 -15.15 2.71 38.77
N ALA A 144 -14.31 3.04 39.77
CA ALA A 144 -14.12 2.24 40.97
C ALA A 144 -14.75 2.93 42.18
N PRO A 145 -15.01 2.20 43.28
CA PRO A 145 -15.50 2.80 44.49
C PRO A 145 -14.62 3.93 45.00
N GLY A 146 -15.20 5.14 45.09
CA GLY A 146 -14.48 6.37 45.51
C GLY A 146 -14.02 7.26 44.36
N ASP A 147 -14.09 6.79 43.10
CA ASP A 147 -13.84 7.64 41.93
C ASP A 147 -14.99 8.66 41.76
N LYS A 148 -14.66 9.80 41.13
CA LYS A 148 -15.66 10.74 40.58
C LYS A 148 -16.25 10.13 39.30
N GLY A 149 -17.42 10.66 38.86
CA GLY A 149 -18.00 10.30 37.56
C GLY A 149 -17.06 10.67 36.40
N VAL A 150 -17.19 9.98 35.29
CA VAL A 150 -16.40 10.28 34.07
C VAL A 150 -16.64 11.71 33.61
N ARG A 151 -17.90 12.14 33.57
CA ARG A 151 -18.32 13.51 33.20
C ARG A 151 -17.76 14.57 34.15
N GLU A 152 -17.72 14.28 35.43
CA GLU A 152 -17.16 15.21 36.43
C GLU A 152 -15.65 15.35 36.30
N THR A 153 -14.99 14.29 35.81
CA THR A 153 -13.53 14.22 35.67
C THR A 153 -13.06 14.90 34.37
N SER A 154 -13.70 14.59 33.23
CA SER A 154 -13.23 15.04 31.89
C SER A 154 -14.42 15.21 30.94
N PRO A 155 -15.22 16.28 31.07
CA PRO A 155 -16.44 16.49 30.29
C PRO A 155 -16.20 16.86 28.82
N LEU A 156 -14.99 17.33 28.46
CA LEU A 156 -14.72 17.94 27.16
C LEU A 156 -14.09 16.99 26.13
N ILE A 157 -13.98 15.69 26.45
CA ILE A 157 -13.34 14.71 25.56
C ILE A 157 -14.11 14.61 24.22
N THR A 158 -13.39 14.87 23.14
CA THR A 158 -13.88 14.72 21.76
C THR A 158 -13.28 13.50 21.05
N GLU A 159 -12.05 13.12 21.44
CA GLU A 159 -11.35 11.93 20.92
C GLU A 159 -10.89 11.07 22.11
N LEU A 160 -11.25 9.79 22.07
CA LEU A 160 -10.93 8.84 23.11
C LEU A 160 -10.26 7.60 22.52
N ASP A 161 -9.05 7.32 22.97
CA ASP A 161 -8.35 6.07 22.68
C ASP A 161 -8.23 5.25 23.97
N ILE A 162 -8.94 4.15 24.02
CA ILE A 162 -8.89 3.12 25.08
C ILE A 162 -8.54 1.76 24.48
N SER A 163 -7.68 1.77 23.47
CA SER A 163 -7.15 0.57 22.83
C SER A 163 -6.33 -0.29 23.79
N ARG A 164 -6.21 -1.58 23.50
CA ARG A 164 -5.36 -2.54 24.23
C ARG A 164 -5.51 -2.48 25.74
N ASN A 165 -6.75 -2.56 26.22
CA ASN A 165 -7.08 -2.56 27.64
C ASN A 165 -7.61 -3.91 28.14
N LEU A 166 -8.07 -3.96 29.36
CA LEU A 166 -8.54 -5.17 30.04
C LEU A 166 -10.06 -5.31 30.06
N PHE A 167 -10.77 -4.59 29.17
CA PHE A 167 -12.23 -4.73 29.06
C PHE A 167 -12.62 -6.15 28.65
N GLU A 168 -13.49 -6.77 29.43
CA GLU A 168 -14.13 -8.06 29.11
C GLU A 168 -15.53 -7.87 28.53
N GLU A 169 -16.20 -6.81 28.91
CA GLU A 169 -17.58 -6.48 28.54
C GLU A 169 -17.62 -5.14 27.83
N PHE A 170 -18.37 -5.05 26.73
CA PHE A 170 -18.53 -3.81 25.97
C PHE A 170 -19.33 -2.75 26.76
N GLU A 171 -20.11 -3.18 27.73
CA GLU A 171 -20.93 -2.32 28.57
C GLU A 171 -20.13 -1.24 29.31
N TYR A 172 -18.90 -1.55 29.75
CA TYR A 172 -18.02 -0.54 30.38
C TYR A 172 -17.66 0.59 29.42
N VAL A 173 -17.48 0.27 28.13
CA VAL A 173 -17.24 1.28 27.08
C VAL A 173 -18.51 2.14 26.89
N VAL A 174 -19.69 1.52 26.89
CA VAL A 174 -20.99 2.24 26.81
C VAL A 174 -21.12 3.24 27.95
N ARG A 175 -20.85 2.81 29.19
CA ARG A 175 -20.97 3.68 30.39
C ARG A 175 -19.98 4.84 30.34
N ILE A 176 -18.73 4.59 29.93
CA ILE A 176 -17.73 5.66 29.76
C ILE A 176 -18.24 6.68 28.73
N CYS A 177 -18.64 6.22 27.56
CA CYS A 177 -19.05 7.09 26.45
C CYS A 177 -20.38 7.81 26.70
N GLN A 178 -21.29 7.23 27.49
CA GLN A 178 -22.54 7.85 27.87
C GLN A 178 -22.35 9.16 28.64
N GLU A 179 -21.27 9.27 29.38
CA GLU A 179 -20.87 10.45 30.13
C GLU A 179 -20.16 11.52 29.27
N LEU A 180 -19.76 11.18 28.01
CA LEU A 180 -18.95 12.02 27.13
C LEU A 180 -19.78 12.62 25.98
N GLU A 181 -20.53 13.67 26.28
CA GLU A 181 -21.48 14.29 25.32
C GLU A 181 -20.80 14.90 24.07
N SER A 182 -19.51 15.19 24.13
CA SER A 182 -18.75 15.82 23.04
C SER A 182 -17.99 14.83 22.16
N LEU A 183 -18.03 13.53 22.47
CA LEU A 183 -17.25 12.50 21.80
C LEU A 183 -17.58 12.40 20.31
N ARG A 184 -16.53 12.34 19.46
CA ARG A 184 -16.60 12.23 17.99
C ARG A 184 -15.81 11.06 17.44
N SER A 185 -14.69 10.73 18.08
CA SER A 185 -13.78 9.66 17.64
C SER A 185 -13.51 8.72 18.82
N LEU A 186 -13.64 7.42 18.56
CA LEU A 186 -13.42 6.36 19.55
C LEU A 186 -12.52 5.27 18.98
N ARG A 187 -11.42 4.97 19.68
CA ARG A 187 -10.51 3.88 19.35
C ARG A 187 -10.59 2.79 20.39
N LEU A 188 -10.86 1.58 19.93
CA LEU A 188 -11.02 0.37 20.75
C LEU A 188 -10.11 -0.77 20.29
N ASN A 189 -9.04 -0.44 19.57
CA ASN A 189 -8.14 -1.41 18.95
C ASN A 189 -7.56 -2.39 19.96
N GLY A 190 -7.38 -3.66 19.58
CA GLY A 190 -6.75 -4.68 20.40
C GLY A 190 -7.50 -5.09 21.67
N ASN A 191 -8.73 -4.61 21.89
CA ASN A 191 -9.56 -5.12 22.98
C ASN A 191 -10.15 -6.50 22.65
N ARG A 192 -10.46 -7.32 23.67
CA ARG A 192 -10.97 -8.68 23.52
C ARG A 192 -12.29 -8.82 24.28
N PHE A 193 -13.34 -8.25 23.73
CA PHE A 193 -14.66 -8.30 24.36
C PHE A 193 -15.20 -9.74 24.38
N ARG A 194 -15.59 -10.22 25.55
CA ARG A 194 -16.25 -11.50 25.76
C ARG A 194 -17.76 -11.37 25.60
N VAL A 195 -18.33 -10.26 26.07
CA VAL A 195 -19.76 -9.98 26.04
C VAL A 195 -20.00 -8.68 25.30
N ILE A 196 -20.82 -8.75 24.28
CA ILE A 196 -21.33 -7.60 23.52
C ILE A 196 -22.84 -7.72 23.57
N GLU A 197 -23.48 -6.92 24.41
CA GLU A 197 -24.92 -6.97 24.56
C GLU A 197 -25.62 -6.38 23.33
N ASP A 198 -26.72 -7.02 22.91
CA ASP A 198 -27.63 -6.44 21.91
C ASP A 198 -28.47 -5.36 22.57
N GLY A 199 -28.56 -4.21 21.92
CA GLY A 199 -29.38 -3.10 22.40
C GLY A 199 -28.98 -1.77 21.78
N GLU A 200 -29.94 -0.88 21.68
CA GLU A 200 -29.72 0.50 21.28
C GLU A 200 -29.19 1.29 22.47
N THR A 201 -28.27 2.20 22.21
CA THR A 201 -27.73 3.12 23.21
C THR A 201 -27.57 4.51 22.60
N SER A 202 -27.83 5.54 23.39
CA SER A 202 -27.56 6.93 23.02
C SER A 202 -26.09 7.35 23.24
N ALA A 203 -25.29 6.50 23.89
CA ALA A 203 -23.90 6.80 24.25
C ALA A 203 -23.04 7.23 23.05
N PHE A 204 -23.34 6.70 21.87
CA PHE A 204 -22.53 6.92 20.65
C PHE A 204 -23.21 7.82 19.61
N ALA A 205 -24.27 8.55 19.99
CA ALA A 205 -25.09 9.30 19.03
C ALA A 205 -24.32 10.31 18.17
N LYS A 206 -23.21 10.85 18.68
CA LYS A 206 -22.42 11.88 18.02
C LYS A 206 -21.07 11.37 17.49
N VAL A 207 -20.72 10.11 17.73
CA VAL A 207 -19.47 9.50 17.28
C VAL A 207 -19.53 9.28 15.77
N LYS A 208 -18.50 9.75 15.08
CA LYS A 208 -18.34 9.66 13.62
C LYS A 208 -17.27 8.68 13.19
N ASP A 209 -16.25 8.50 14.01
CA ASP A 209 -15.08 7.71 13.71
C ASP A 209 -14.91 6.61 14.75
N LEU A 210 -14.87 5.36 14.31
CA LEU A 210 -14.72 4.18 15.16
C LEU A 210 -13.60 3.28 14.63
N GLU A 211 -12.67 2.92 15.51
CA GLU A 211 -11.62 1.94 15.19
C GLU A 211 -11.80 0.69 16.07
N LEU A 212 -11.87 -0.47 15.41
CA LEU A 212 -12.00 -1.83 15.98
C LEU A 212 -10.92 -2.75 15.39
N GLU A 213 -9.73 -2.22 15.20
CA GLU A 213 -8.61 -2.96 14.65
C GLU A 213 -8.09 -3.99 15.64
N GLU A 214 -7.57 -5.11 15.14
CA GLU A 214 -6.91 -6.12 15.97
C GLU A 214 -7.78 -6.66 17.13
N THR A 215 -9.10 -6.57 17.05
CA THR A 215 -10.01 -7.08 18.09
C THR A 215 -10.24 -8.59 17.99
N LEU A 216 -9.96 -9.19 16.83
CA LEU A 216 -10.22 -10.57 16.44
C LEU A 216 -11.72 -10.96 16.55
N LEU A 217 -12.60 -9.98 16.44
CA LEU A 217 -14.03 -10.18 16.31
C LEU A 217 -14.39 -10.61 14.89
N ASP A 218 -15.40 -11.45 14.75
CA ASP A 218 -15.96 -11.76 13.43
C ASP A 218 -16.73 -10.56 12.85
N TRP A 219 -17.01 -10.62 11.55
CA TRP A 219 -17.68 -9.53 10.84
C TRP A 219 -19.07 -9.21 11.40
N GLY A 220 -19.80 -10.22 11.84
CA GLY A 220 -21.13 -10.05 12.44
C GLY A 220 -21.07 -9.23 13.73
N ALA A 221 -20.13 -9.55 14.62
CA ALA A 221 -19.89 -8.84 15.86
C ALA A 221 -19.40 -7.39 15.62
N LEU A 222 -18.47 -7.20 14.68
CA LEU A 222 -17.99 -5.86 14.29
C LEU A 222 -19.14 -4.99 13.79
N CYS A 223 -19.99 -5.51 12.90
CA CYS A 223 -21.18 -4.80 12.44
C CYS A 223 -22.23 -4.60 13.55
N GLY A 224 -22.34 -5.54 14.48
CA GLY A 224 -23.18 -5.42 15.67
C GLY A 224 -22.79 -4.23 16.53
N ILE A 225 -21.50 -4.06 16.79
CA ILE A 225 -20.98 -2.88 17.49
C ILE A 225 -21.23 -1.63 16.66
N ALA A 226 -20.84 -1.61 15.37
CA ALA A 226 -20.92 -0.43 14.53
C ALA A 226 -22.35 0.11 14.39
N ARG A 227 -23.37 -0.75 14.38
CA ARG A 227 -24.79 -0.34 14.35
C ARG A 227 -25.24 0.46 15.56
N LYS A 228 -24.51 0.40 16.69
CA LYS A 228 -24.78 1.23 17.88
C LYS A 228 -24.40 2.71 17.66
N PHE A 229 -23.76 3.05 16.54
CA PHE A 229 -23.24 4.36 16.21
C PHE A 229 -24.05 5.00 15.06
N PRO A 230 -25.17 5.69 15.34
CA PRO A 230 -26.09 6.15 14.28
C PRO A 230 -25.51 7.24 13.36
N SER A 231 -24.44 7.93 13.78
CA SER A 231 -23.78 8.98 13.00
C SER A 231 -22.43 8.54 12.41
N LEU A 232 -22.12 7.22 12.44
CA LEU A 232 -20.85 6.70 12.02
C LEU A 232 -20.59 6.97 10.54
N SER A 233 -19.47 7.60 10.24
CA SER A 233 -19.01 7.91 8.87
C SER A 233 -17.72 7.17 8.49
N THR A 234 -16.87 6.88 9.47
CA THR A 234 -15.60 6.18 9.28
C THR A 234 -15.52 4.98 10.21
N LEU A 235 -15.24 3.81 9.65
CA LEU A 235 -15.05 2.56 10.40
C LEU A 235 -13.74 1.91 9.99
N SER A 236 -12.89 1.56 10.96
CA SER A 236 -11.71 0.73 10.74
C SER A 236 -11.85 -0.61 11.44
N CYS A 237 -11.66 -1.70 10.67
CA CYS A 237 -11.69 -3.08 11.12
C CYS A 237 -10.47 -3.87 10.60
N SER A 238 -9.32 -3.21 10.54
CA SER A 238 -8.06 -3.81 10.07
C SER A 238 -7.54 -4.87 11.03
N LEU A 239 -6.66 -5.77 10.55
CA LEU A 239 -5.95 -6.75 11.40
C LEU A 239 -6.85 -7.73 12.17
N ASN A 240 -8.07 -7.99 11.71
CA ASN A 240 -9.02 -8.89 12.37
C ASN A 240 -9.00 -10.33 11.81
N GLN A 241 -8.06 -10.65 10.90
CA GLN A 241 -7.93 -11.98 10.29
C GLN A 241 -9.21 -12.45 9.57
N LEU A 242 -9.97 -11.50 9.00
CA LEU A 242 -11.22 -11.78 8.29
C LEU A 242 -10.92 -12.38 6.91
N PRO A 243 -11.37 -13.61 6.61
CA PRO A 243 -11.18 -14.21 5.30
C PRO A 243 -12.31 -13.86 4.32
N VAL A 244 -13.49 -13.55 4.84
CA VAL A 244 -14.70 -13.23 4.06
C VAL A 244 -15.65 -12.40 4.92
N LEU A 245 -16.44 -11.53 4.27
CA LEU A 245 -17.49 -10.75 4.92
C LEU A 245 -18.86 -11.37 4.57
N PRO A 246 -19.44 -12.20 5.45
CA PRO A 246 -20.77 -12.75 5.22
C PRO A 246 -21.82 -11.63 5.15
N PRO A 247 -22.93 -11.83 4.43
CA PRO A 247 -24.01 -10.88 4.36
C PRO A 247 -24.58 -10.55 5.75
N VAL A 248 -24.65 -9.27 6.06
CA VAL A 248 -25.23 -8.75 7.31
C VAL A 248 -26.14 -7.57 6.99
N SER A 249 -27.10 -7.29 7.89
CA SER A 249 -27.88 -6.05 7.80
C SER A 249 -27.05 -4.89 8.34
N PHE A 250 -26.77 -3.90 7.50
CA PHE A 250 -26.05 -2.69 7.92
C PHE A 250 -26.94 -1.65 8.60
N GLY A 251 -28.28 -1.74 8.47
CA GLY A 251 -29.19 -0.77 9.05
C GLY A 251 -28.88 0.66 8.60
N VAL A 252 -28.74 1.57 9.55
CA VAL A 252 -28.45 2.99 9.27
C VAL A 252 -27.07 3.19 8.63
N LEU A 253 -26.10 2.30 8.87
CA LEU A 253 -24.74 2.39 8.32
C LEU A 253 -24.74 2.40 6.78
N ALA A 254 -25.73 1.79 6.13
CA ALA A 254 -25.84 1.81 4.67
C ALA A 254 -25.89 3.24 4.11
N ASN A 255 -26.43 4.19 4.90
CA ASN A 255 -26.63 5.58 4.50
C ASN A 255 -25.65 6.57 5.15
N THR A 256 -24.89 6.17 6.17
CA THR A 256 -24.00 7.06 6.91
C THR A 256 -22.51 6.74 6.68
N LEU A 257 -22.16 5.47 6.48
CA LEU A 257 -20.78 5.06 6.36
C LEU A 257 -20.21 5.45 4.99
N THR A 258 -19.20 6.31 5.01
CA THR A 258 -18.52 6.82 3.80
C THR A 258 -17.12 6.25 3.62
N THR A 259 -16.46 5.86 4.70
CA THR A 259 -15.11 5.32 4.68
C THR A 259 -15.04 4.03 5.48
N LEU A 260 -14.54 2.97 4.86
CA LEU A 260 -14.32 1.67 5.49
C LEU A 260 -12.90 1.20 5.26
N THR A 261 -12.19 0.92 6.36
CA THR A 261 -10.83 0.41 6.35
C THR A 261 -10.82 -1.05 6.83
N LEU A 262 -10.32 -1.94 5.97
CA LEU A 262 -10.24 -3.40 6.16
C LEU A 262 -8.83 -3.90 5.80
N GLU A 263 -7.83 -3.11 6.13
CA GLU A 263 -6.44 -3.41 5.81
C GLU A 263 -5.92 -4.63 6.59
N PHE A 264 -4.93 -5.33 6.03
CA PHE A 264 -4.26 -6.46 6.67
C PHE A 264 -5.22 -7.52 7.23
N ASN A 265 -6.28 -7.82 6.50
CA ASN A 265 -7.13 -8.99 6.70
C ASN A 265 -6.68 -10.12 5.74
N GLU A 266 -7.50 -11.13 5.50
CA GLU A 266 -7.13 -12.32 4.73
C GLU A 266 -7.95 -12.46 3.43
N PHE A 267 -8.47 -11.37 2.87
CA PHE A 267 -9.25 -11.42 1.64
C PHE A 267 -8.37 -11.82 0.45
N THR A 268 -8.89 -12.70 -0.40
CA THR A 268 -8.21 -13.22 -1.60
C THR A 268 -8.84 -12.76 -2.90
N SER A 269 -10.09 -12.29 -2.81
CA SER A 269 -10.88 -11.81 -3.94
C SER A 269 -11.84 -10.69 -3.53
N PHE A 270 -12.35 -9.92 -4.51
CA PHE A 270 -13.43 -8.97 -4.20
C PHE A 270 -14.76 -9.67 -3.87
N ALA A 271 -14.93 -10.93 -4.28
CA ALA A 271 -16.09 -11.72 -3.85
C ALA A 271 -16.15 -11.88 -2.32
N ASP A 272 -14.98 -11.90 -1.64
CA ASP A 272 -14.91 -12.02 -0.17
C ASP A 272 -15.51 -10.80 0.55
N VAL A 273 -15.57 -9.66 -0.13
CA VAL A 273 -16.14 -8.41 0.38
C VAL A 273 -17.43 -7.99 -0.34
N ALA A 274 -18.05 -8.88 -1.10
CA ALA A 274 -19.23 -8.59 -1.91
C ALA A 274 -20.43 -8.07 -1.11
N SER A 275 -20.55 -8.41 0.18
CA SER A 275 -21.60 -7.91 1.07
C SER A 275 -21.60 -6.38 1.21
N LEU A 276 -20.45 -5.73 1.00
CA LEU A 276 -20.30 -4.27 1.05
C LEU A 276 -21.06 -3.55 -0.09
N SER A 277 -21.51 -4.27 -1.12
CA SER A 277 -22.32 -3.69 -2.21
C SER A 277 -23.62 -3.04 -1.73
N SER A 278 -24.11 -3.39 -0.54
CA SER A 278 -25.29 -2.79 0.08
C SER A 278 -25.02 -1.49 0.85
N LEU A 279 -23.75 -1.07 1.00
CA LEU A 279 -23.35 0.21 1.60
C LEU A 279 -23.43 1.33 0.55
N THR A 280 -24.63 1.86 0.30
CA THR A 280 -24.89 2.80 -0.80
C THR A 280 -24.21 4.16 -0.67
N SER A 281 -23.79 4.54 0.54
CA SER A 281 -23.07 5.79 0.81
C SER A 281 -21.55 5.63 0.86
N LEU A 282 -21.02 4.41 0.71
CA LEU A 282 -19.58 4.15 0.78
C LEU A 282 -18.86 4.84 -0.39
N ARG A 283 -17.82 5.60 -0.06
CA ARG A 283 -16.97 6.36 -1.00
C ARG A 283 -15.55 5.87 -1.05
N ASN A 284 -15.01 5.51 0.12
CA ASN A 284 -13.61 5.12 0.29
C ASN A 284 -13.54 3.72 0.87
N LEU A 285 -12.88 2.81 0.16
CA LEU A 285 -12.64 1.44 0.61
C LEU A 285 -11.14 1.15 0.63
N HIS A 286 -10.62 0.81 1.80
CA HIS A 286 -9.21 0.48 2.01
C HIS A 286 -9.05 -1.02 2.23
N LEU A 287 -8.41 -1.71 1.29
CA LEU A 287 -8.12 -3.16 1.30
C LEU A 287 -6.62 -3.44 1.21
N LYS A 288 -5.79 -2.48 1.60
CA LYS A 288 -4.33 -2.61 1.59
C LYS A 288 -3.87 -3.82 2.40
N GLY A 289 -2.81 -4.49 1.96
CA GLY A 289 -2.14 -5.53 2.75
C GLY A 289 -2.95 -6.82 2.91
N ASN A 290 -3.92 -7.08 2.02
CA ASN A 290 -4.63 -8.35 1.92
C ASN A 290 -3.88 -9.29 0.95
N SER A 291 -4.53 -10.36 0.52
CA SER A 291 -4.01 -11.32 -0.45
C SER A 291 -4.84 -11.34 -1.75
N ILE A 292 -5.47 -10.21 -2.09
CA ILE A 292 -6.39 -10.12 -3.23
C ILE A 292 -5.60 -10.32 -4.52
N SER A 293 -6.02 -11.34 -5.29
CA SER A 293 -5.41 -11.71 -6.57
C SER A 293 -6.42 -11.85 -7.70
N THR A 294 -7.72 -11.97 -7.39
CA THR A 294 -8.80 -12.17 -8.35
C THR A 294 -10.01 -11.30 -8.02
N ILE A 295 -10.83 -11.01 -9.03
CA ILE A 295 -12.12 -10.31 -8.84
C ILE A 295 -13.11 -11.25 -8.13
N ALA A 296 -13.25 -12.46 -8.66
CA ALA A 296 -14.08 -13.51 -8.08
C ALA A 296 -13.51 -14.88 -8.46
N PRO A 297 -13.67 -15.91 -7.62
CA PRO A 297 -13.36 -17.28 -7.96
C PRO A 297 -14.20 -17.75 -9.16
N PRO A 298 -13.73 -18.77 -9.92
CA PRO A 298 -14.53 -19.38 -10.97
C PRO A 298 -15.93 -19.79 -10.47
N SER A 299 -16.95 -19.55 -11.28
CA SER A 299 -18.37 -19.81 -10.97
C SER A 299 -19.01 -18.93 -9.89
N THR A 300 -18.29 -17.92 -9.36
CA THR A 300 -18.84 -16.93 -8.45
C THR A 300 -19.21 -15.66 -9.24
N PRO A 301 -20.37 -15.05 -9.03
CA PRO A 301 -20.73 -13.80 -9.69
C PRO A 301 -19.73 -12.69 -9.37
N THR A 302 -19.39 -11.89 -10.39
CA THR A 302 -18.58 -10.68 -10.20
C THR A 302 -19.32 -9.69 -9.31
N PRO A 303 -18.76 -9.26 -8.18
CA PRO A 303 -19.40 -8.27 -7.34
C PRO A 303 -19.41 -6.90 -8.02
N VAL A 304 -20.52 -6.18 -7.88
CA VAL A 304 -20.68 -4.81 -8.36
C VAL A 304 -20.96 -3.91 -7.15
N PHE A 305 -20.08 -2.97 -6.92
CA PHE A 305 -20.18 -2.03 -5.80
C PHE A 305 -20.92 -0.76 -6.21
N PRO A 306 -21.47 -0.01 -5.24
CA PRO A 306 -22.23 1.20 -5.53
C PRO A 306 -21.38 2.23 -6.31
N PRO A 307 -21.96 3.02 -7.21
CA PRO A 307 -21.25 4.08 -7.94
C PRO A 307 -20.80 5.24 -7.04
N SER A 308 -21.27 5.29 -5.79
CA SER A 308 -20.75 6.19 -4.75
C SER A 308 -19.30 5.89 -4.38
N LEU A 309 -18.83 4.64 -4.56
CA LEU A 309 -17.47 4.22 -4.24
C LEU A 309 -16.49 4.75 -5.30
N GLN A 310 -15.72 5.77 -4.90
CA GLN A 310 -14.83 6.54 -5.77
C GLN A 310 -13.35 6.26 -5.53
N TYR A 311 -12.98 5.86 -4.32
CA TYR A 311 -11.61 5.57 -3.92
C TYR A 311 -11.47 4.11 -3.50
N LEU A 312 -10.47 3.44 -4.07
CA LEU A 312 -10.11 2.06 -3.73
C LEU A 312 -8.61 1.96 -3.47
N ASP A 313 -8.22 1.47 -2.29
CA ASP A 313 -6.85 1.12 -1.98
C ASP A 313 -6.68 -0.40 -1.97
N ILE A 314 -5.98 -0.92 -2.96
CA ILE A 314 -5.55 -2.33 -3.06
C ILE A 314 -4.03 -2.46 -3.09
N SER A 315 -3.31 -1.48 -2.58
CA SER A 315 -1.85 -1.58 -2.46
C SER A 315 -1.43 -2.76 -1.57
N TYR A 316 -0.23 -3.29 -1.77
CA TYR A 316 0.29 -4.44 -1.01
C TYR A 316 -0.62 -5.68 -1.09
N ASN A 317 -1.15 -5.98 -2.28
CA ASN A 317 -1.93 -7.19 -2.55
C ASN A 317 -1.18 -8.11 -3.54
N ALA A 318 -1.86 -9.14 -4.04
CA ALA A 318 -1.27 -10.18 -4.88
C ALA A 318 -1.76 -10.12 -6.34
N VAL A 319 -2.11 -8.93 -6.84
CA VAL A 319 -2.58 -8.74 -8.22
C VAL A 319 -1.43 -8.94 -9.20
N THR A 320 -1.54 -9.93 -10.09
CA THR A 320 -0.50 -10.33 -11.04
C THR A 320 -0.82 -10.04 -12.51
N THR A 321 -2.08 -9.74 -12.85
CA THR A 321 -2.54 -9.65 -14.24
C THR A 321 -3.24 -8.33 -14.55
N TRP A 322 -3.03 -7.84 -15.78
CA TRP A 322 -3.72 -6.65 -16.27
C TRP A 322 -5.22 -6.88 -16.50
N SER A 323 -5.66 -8.10 -16.75
CA SER A 323 -7.08 -8.44 -16.85
C SER A 323 -7.86 -8.17 -15.57
N PHE A 324 -7.21 -8.29 -14.40
CA PHE A 324 -7.79 -7.85 -13.13
C PHE A 324 -8.07 -6.33 -13.14
N ILE A 325 -7.13 -5.54 -13.65
CA ILE A 325 -7.27 -4.08 -13.73
C ILE A 325 -8.38 -3.69 -14.72
N ASP A 326 -8.47 -4.39 -15.85
CA ASP A 326 -9.53 -4.16 -16.86
C ASP A 326 -10.94 -4.47 -16.34
N ALA A 327 -11.05 -5.36 -15.37
CA ALA A 327 -12.32 -5.71 -14.74
C ALA A 327 -12.76 -4.71 -13.63
N LEU A 328 -11.86 -3.83 -13.15
CA LEU A 328 -12.21 -2.85 -12.10
C LEU A 328 -13.38 -1.93 -12.45
N PRO A 329 -13.52 -1.39 -13.67
CA PRO A 329 -14.65 -0.53 -14.02
C PRO A 329 -16.00 -1.25 -13.95
N ILE A 330 -16.03 -2.58 -14.13
CA ILE A 330 -17.24 -3.40 -14.02
C ILE A 330 -17.62 -3.55 -12.55
N SER A 331 -16.64 -3.88 -11.69
CA SER A 331 -16.88 -4.06 -10.26
C SER A 331 -17.08 -2.73 -9.51
N PHE A 332 -16.39 -1.68 -9.95
CA PHE A 332 -16.39 -0.36 -9.31
C PHE A 332 -16.73 0.74 -10.32
N PRO A 333 -18.00 0.88 -10.73
CA PRO A 333 -18.39 1.81 -11.80
C PRO A 333 -18.17 3.30 -11.44
N GLY A 334 -18.02 3.63 -10.17
CA GLY A 334 -17.74 4.99 -9.69
C GLY A 334 -16.25 5.30 -9.46
N LEU A 335 -15.34 4.36 -9.76
CA LEU A 335 -13.92 4.48 -9.40
C LEU A 335 -13.23 5.65 -10.11
N THR A 336 -12.70 6.58 -9.34
CA THR A 336 -11.94 7.74 -9.84
C THR A 336 -10.55 7.86 -9.22
N ALA A 337 -10.29 7.18 -8.11
CA ALA A 337 -8.98 7.18 -7.45
C ALA A 337 -8.60 5.76 -7.03
N LEU A 338 -7.39 5.33 -7.38
CA LEU A 338 -6.89 3.97 -7.14
C LEU A 338 -5.50 4.02 -6.50
N ARG A 339 -5.28 3.19 -5.49
CA ARG A 339 -3.92 2.81 -5.04
C ARG A 339 -3.65 1.36 -5.42
N LEU A 340 -2.60 1.16 -6.22
CA LEU A 340 -2.22 -0.13 -6.80
C LEU A 340 -0.75 -0.51 -6.52
N ALA A 341 0.03 0.41 -5.95
CA ALA A 341 1.44 0.19 -5.65
C ALA A 341 1.68 -1.09 -4.82
N HIS A 342 2.88 -1.67 -4.96
CA HIS A 342 3.24 -2.90 -4.26
C HIS A 342 2.33 -4.10 -4.59
N ASN A 343 1.90 -4.19 -5.84
CA ASN A 343 1.33 -5.39 -6.44
C ASN A 343 2.26 -5.91 -7.52
N PRO A 344 2.36 -7.23 -7.73
CA PRO A 344 3.25 -7.79 -8.75
C PRO A 344 3.05 -7.22 -10.15
N VAL A 345 1.79 -6.95 -10.56
CA VAL A 345 1.46 -6.35 -11.87
C VAL A 345 1.96 -4.92 -12.01
N TYR A 346 2.08 -4.18 -10.89
CA TYR A 346 2.55 -2.80 -10.88
C TYR A 346 4.07 -2.73 -10.73
N ASP A 347 4.65 -3.58 -9.90
CA ASP A 347 6.09 -3.61 -9.65
C ASP A 347 6.87 -4.25 -10.83
N ARG A 348 6.20 -5.12 -11.61
CA ARG A 348 6.75 -5.78 -12.79
C ARG A 348 5.71 -5.79 -13.92
N PRO A 349 5.47 -4.67 -14.60
CA PRO A 349 4.43 -4.53 -15.60
C PRO A 349 4.66 -5.38 -16.86
N ASP A 350 5.89 -5.75 -17.15
CA ASP A 350 6.27 -6.67 -18.21
C ASP A 350 7.03 -7.87 -17.62
N PRO A 351 6.38 -9.04 -17.50
CA PRO A 351 7.02 -10.23 -16.95
C PRO A 351 8.15 -10.79 -17.83
N ASN A 352 8.21 -10.38 -19.11
CA ASN A 352 9.23 -10.81 -20.07
C ASN A 352 10.41 -9.82 -20.18
N ALA A 353 10.36 -8.69 -19.47
CA ALA A 353 11.48 -7.75 -19.44
C ALA A 353 12.70 -8.41 -18.78
N ILE A 354 13.76 -8.59 -19.53
CA ILE A 354 15.04 -9.14 -19.04
C ILE A 354 15.56 -8.21 -17.94
N SER A 355 15.74 -8.76 -16.75
CA SER A 355 16.18 -8.08 -15.53
C SER A 355 17.54 -7.39 -15.75
N GLY A 356 17.55 -6.11 -16.09
CA GLY A 356 18.77 -5.36 -16.38
C GLY A 356 18.64 -3.83 -16.33
N GLY A 357 17.47 -3.29 -16.07
CA GLY A 357 17.24 -1.85 -16.01
C GLY A 357 16.64 -1.40 -14.68
N ALA A 358 17.03 -0.22 -14.20
CA ALA A 358 16.69 0.34 -12.89
C ALA A 358 15.17 0.25 -12.57
N GLN A 359 14.87 -0.08 -11.32
CA GLN A 359 13.49 -0.19 -10.76
C GLN A 359 12.59 1.03 -11.04
N THR A 360 13.16 2.21 -11.22
CA THR A 360 12.44 3.46 -11.50
C THR A 360 11.68 3.45 -12.85
N LYS A 361 12.23 2.79 -13.90
CA LYS A 361 11.56 2.71 -15.21
C LYS A 361 10.33 1.80 -15.19
N SER A 362 10.30 0.81 -14.32
CA SER A 362 9.21 -0.16 -14.18
C SER A 362 7.94 0.48 -13.60
N THR A 363 8.07 1.35 -12.60
CA THR A 363 6.93 2.02 -11.96
C THR A 363 6.30 3.08 -12.85
N ASP A 364 7.10 3.81 -13.65
CA ASP A 364 6.59 4.79 -14.60
C ASP A 364 5.80 4.12 -15.74
N GLU A 365 6.31 2.98 -16.24
CA GLU A 365 5.58 2.17 -17.22
C GLU A 365 4.26 1.65 -16.66
N ALA A 366 4.27 1.13 -15.43
CA ALA A 366 3.06 0.65 -14.76
C ALA A 366 2.03 1.77 -14.58
N PHE A 367 2.48 2.98 -14.24
CA PHE A 367 1.63 4.16 -14.13
C PHE A 367 0.97 4.47 -15.48
N MET A 368 1.74 4.57 -16.57
CA MET A 368 1.24 4.86 -17.91
C MET A 368 0.27 3.78 -18.41
N ILE A 369 0.60 2.48 -18.22
CA ILE A 369 -0.27 1.38 -18.62
C ILE A 369 -1.60 1.42 -17.84
N THR A 370 -1.54 1.68 -16.53
CA THR A 370 -2.74 1.77 -15.70
C THR A 370 -3.66 2.91 -16.15
N ILE A 371 -3.10 4.08 -16.43
CA ILE A 371 -3.85 5.23 -16.96
C ILE A 371 -4.46 4.90 -18.34
N GLY A 372 -3.69 4.25 -19.20
CA GLY A 372 -4.16 3.81 -20.52
C GLY A 372 -5.35 2.86 -20.42
N ARG A 373 -5.36 1.94 -19.47
CA ARG A 373 -6.45 0.96 -19.24
C ARG A 373 -7.67 1.56 -18.57
N LEU A 374 -7.48 2.48 -17.61
CA LEU A 374 -8.54 3.04 -16.76
C LEU A 374 -8.83 4.52 -17.13
N GLY A 375 -9.67 4.75 -18.13
CA GLY A 375 -9.99 6.09 -18.66
C GLY A 375 -10.66 7.03 -17.65
N ALA A 376 -11.45 6.52 -16.71
CA ALA A 376 -12.19 7.31 -15.72
C ALA A 376 -11.34 7.76 -14.52
N LEU A 377 -10.12 7.22 -14.36
CA LEU A 377 -9.28 7.51 -13.21
C LEU A 377 -8.82 8.97 -13.20
N LYS A 378 -8.88 9.63 -12.04
CA LYS A 378 -8.42 11.01 -11.81
C LYS A 378 -7.18 11.08 -10.92
N ALA A 379 -6.92 10.03 -10.15
CA ALA A 379 -5.73 9.91 -9.31
C ALA A 379 -5.25 8.45 -9.25
N LEU A 380 -3.94 8.24 -9.28
CA LEU A 380 -3.29 6.93 -9.13
C LEU A 380 -2.14 7.06 -8.13
N ASN A 381 -2.12 6.20 -7.10
CA ASN A 381 -1.09 6.18 -6.05
C ASN A 381 -0.86 7.56 -5.41
N PHE A 382 -1.95 8.28 -5.08
CA PHE A 382 -2.00 9.65 -4.58
C PHE A 382 -1.59 10.76 -5.58
N THR A 383 -1.08 10.41 -6.76
CA THR A 383 -0.72 11.38 -7.78
C THR A 383 -1.97 11.74 -8.60
N PRO A 384 -2.39 13.01 -8.64
CA PRO A 384 -3.42 13.47 -9.56
C PRO A 384 -2.98 13.25 -11.01
N ILE A 385 -3.91 12.84 -11.87
CA ILE A 385 -3.64 12.60 -13.30
C ILE A 385 -4.02 13.87 -14.06
N SER A 386 -3.01 14.60 -14.54
CA SER A 386 -3.22 15.76 -15.39
C SER A 386 -3.70 15.36 -16.82
N ALA A 387 -4.16 16.33 -17.60
CA ALA A 387 -4.52 16.09 -18.99
C ALA A 387 -3.31 15.63 -19.83
N ALA A 388 -2.11 16.12 -19.52
CA ALA A 388 -0.87 15.70 -20.15
C ALA A 388 -0.50 14.26 -19.78
N ASP A 389 -0.55 13.90 -18.49
CA ASP A 389 -0.31 12.51 -18.04
C ASP A 389 -1.28 11.54 -18.68
N ARG A 390 -2.55 11.95 -18.79
CA ARG A 390 -3.60 11.16 -19.46
C ARG A 390 -3.25 10.90 -20.92
N ALA A 391 -2.90 11.92 -21.66
CA ALA A 391 -2.55 11.80 -23.07
C ALA A 391 -1.30 10.94 -23.26
N ASN A 392 -0.25 11.21 -22.47
CA ASN A 392 1.00 10.45 -22.52
C ASN A 392 0.79 8.97 -22.18
N GLY A 393 0.04 8.67 -21.10
CA GLY A 393 -0.25 7.31 -20.69
C GLY A 393 -1.09 6.53 -21.71
N GLU A 394 -2.10 7.17 -22.31
CA GLU A 394 -2.95 6.55 -23.33
C GLU A 394 -2.17 6.28 -24.63
N MET A 395 -1.33 7.22 -25.07
CA MET A 395 -0.47 7.03 -26.26
C MET A 395 0.61 5.97 -26.01
N PHE A 396 1.23 5.98 -24.82
CA PHE A 396 2.18 4.92 -24.42
C PHE A 396 1.53 3.54 -24.46
N TYR A 397 0.35 3.43 -23.87
CA TYR A 397 -0.40 2.18 -23.87
C TYR A 397 -0.76 1.71 -25.27
N LEU A 398 -1.19 2.62 -26.16
CA LEU A 398 -1.47 2.32 -27.56
C LEU A 398 -0.22 1.82 -28.30
N SER A 399 0.96 2.43 -28.04
CA SER A 399 2.24 1.97 -28.61
C SER A 399 2.64 0.58 -28.12
N ARG A 400 2.33 0.25 -26.86
CA ARG A 400 2.56 -1.12 -26.31
C ARG A 400 1.66 -2.15 -26.99
N ILE A 401 0.41 -1.82 -27.26
CA ILE A 401 -0.51 -2.69 -28.01
C ILE A 401 0.03 -2.89 -29.44
N ALA A 402 0.48 -1.84 -30.12
CA ALA A 402 1.08 -1.94 -31.44
C ALA A 402 2.30 -2.89 -31.46
N LYS A 403 3.16 -2.82 -30.45
CA LYS A 403 4.30 -3.74 -30.30
C LYS A 403 3.86 -5.20 -30.11
N GLN A 404 2.78 -5.44 -29.33
CA GLN A 404 2.22 -6.78 -29.17
C GLN A 404 1.62 -7.31 -30.49
N LEU A 405 0.87 -6.47 -31.21
CA LEU A 405 0.32 -6.81 -32.52
C LEU A 405 1.41 -7.11 -33.56
N ALA A 406 2.52 -6.35 -33.51
CA ALA A 406 3.66 -6.58 -34.40
C ALA A 406 4.39 -7.91 -34.10
N SER A 407 4.28 -8.43 -32.89
CA SER A 407 4.92 -9.69 -32.46
C SER A 407 4.15 -10.95 -32.79
N VAL A 408 2.90 -10.83 -33.26
CA VAL A 408 2.01 -11.96 -33.57
C VAL A 408 1.60 -11.95 -35.04
N PRO A 409 1.28 -13.13 -35.64
CA PRO A 409 0.69 -13.20 -36.97
C PRO A 409 -0.66 -12.47 -37.03
N GLU A 410 -1.03 -11.96 -38.20
CA GLU A 410 -2.28 -11.22 -38.42
C GLU A 410 -3.54 -12.00 -37.95
N ALA A 411 -3.52 -13.31 -38.13
CA ALA A 411 -4.62 -14.19 -37.68
C ALA A 411 -4.81 -14.19 -36.16
N ALA A 412 -3.80 -13.86 -35.37
CA ALA A 412 -3.84 -13.84 -33.90
C ALA A 412 -4.15 -12.42 -33.33
N GLU A 413 -4.24 -11.39 -34.16
CA GLU A 413 -4.55 -10.02 -33.70
C GLU A 413 -5.86 -9.93 -32.89
N PRO A 414 -6.97 -10.60 -33.29
CA PRO A 414 -8.20 -10.51 -32.51
C PRO A 414 -8.06 -11.01 -31.07
N GLU A 415 -7.18 -11.99 -30.82
CA GLU A 415 -6.91 -12.52 -29.49
C GLU A 415 -6.13 -11.51 -28.63
N VAL A 416 -5.19 -10.79 -29.23
CA VAL A 416 -4.47 -9.71 -28.57
C VAL A 416 -5.40 -8.55 -28.27
N LEU A 417 -6.19 -8.10 -29.27
CA LEU A 417 -7.11 -6.97 -29.13
C LEU A 417 -8.20 -7.23 -28.09
N ALA A 418 -8.66 -8.47 -27.95
CA ALA A 418 -9.62 -8.85 -26.91
C ALA A 418 -9.11 -8.60 -25.48
N GLN A 419 -7.80 -8.49 -25.28
CA GLN A 419 -7.17 -8.18 -23.98
C GLN A 419 -7.07 -6.67 -23.72
N HIS A 420 -7.50 -5.83 -24.65
CA HIS A 420 -7.35 -4.37 -24.61
C HIS A 420 -8.68 -3.66 -24.85
N ALA A 421 -9.55 -3.65 -23.84
CA ALA A 421 -10.93 -3.14 -23.94
C ALA A 421 -11.04 -1.70 -24.51
N ARG A 422 -10.02 -0.85 -24.28
CA ARG A 422 -10.00 0.53 -24.74
C ARG A 422 -9.31 0.76 -26.08
N TYR A 423 -8.83 -0.29 -26.75
CA TYR A 423 -8.06 -0.13 -28.01
C TYR A 423 -8.83 0.68 -29.06
N ALA A 424 -10.08 0.31 -29.35
CA ALA A 424 -10.89 1.01 -30.34
C ALA A 424 -11.12 2.49 -29.98
N GLU A 425 -11.49 2.78 -28.71
CA GLU A 425 -11.65 4.15 -28.21
C GLU A 425 -10.37 4.98 -28.36
N LEU A 426 -9.20 4.38 -28.07
CA LEU A 426 -7.92 5.08 -28.16
C LEU A 426 -7.50 5.31 -29.62
N CYS A 427 -7.78 4.37 -30.53
CA CYS A 427 -7.56 4.55 -31.95
C CYS A 427 -8.45 5.68 -32.53
N ASP A 428 -9.70 5.76 -32.10
CA ASP A 428 -10.60 6.86 -32.51
C ASP A 428 -10.09 8.22 -32.03
N LYS A 429 -9.46 8.25 -30.84
CA LYS A 429 -8.95 9.49 -30.23
C LYS A 429 -7.61 9.95 -30.77
N TYR A 430 -6.67 9.02 -31.00
CA TYR A 430 -5.27 9.31 -31.32
C TYR A 430 -4.83 8.84 -32.70
N GLY A 431 -5.67 8.11 -33.42
CA GLY A 431 -5.32 7.43 -34.65
C GLY A 431 -4.86 5.97 -34.39
N ALA A 432 -5.07 5.10 -35.36
CA ALA A 432 -4.58 3.73 -35.29
C ALA A 432 -3.04 3.73 -35.43
N PRO A 433 -2.32 2.96 -34.58
CA PRO A 433 -0.87 2.89 -34.68
C PRO A 433 -0.43 2.10 -35.90
N ASP A 434 0.70 2.47 -36.50
CA ASP A 434 1.32 1.70 -37.57
C ASP A 434 1.91 0.39 -37.01
N ILE A 435 1.43 -0.74 -37.51
CA ILE A 435 1.90 -2.08 -37.10
C ILE A 435 3.00 -2.49 -38.08
N ILE A 436 4.24 -2.33 -37.67
CA ILE A 436 5.40 -2.75 -38.47
C ILE A 436 5.75 -4.19 -38.06
N ARG A 437 5.27 -5.18 -38.83
CA ARG A 437 5.66 -6.58 -38.65
C ARG A 437 7.04 -6.80 -39.26
N ARG A 438 7.92 -7.45 -38.50
CA ARG A 438 9.19 -7.91 -39.01
C ARG A 438 8.94 -9.29 -39.65
N ASP A 439 9.40 -9.48 -40.87
CA ASP A 439 9.40 -10.80 -41.50
C ASP A 439 10.20 -11.77 -40.60
N GLU A 440 9.60 -12.89 -40.24
CA GLU A 440 10.27 -13.94 -39.46
C GLU A 440 11.38 -14.59 -40.31
N ILE A 441 12.60 -14.10 -40.15
CA ILE A 441 13.76 -14.75 -40.76
C ILE A 441 14.08 -16.00 -39.94
N ASN A 442 14.05 -17.17 -40.57
CA ASN A 442 14.41 -18.43 -39.93
C ASN A 442 15.80 -18.30 -39.23
N PRO A 443 15.90 -18.50 -37.90
CA PRO A 443 17.14 -18.27 -37.14
C PRO A 443 18.33 -19.16 -37.60
N ASN A 444 18.08 -20.19 -38.37
CA ASN A 444 19.11 -21.08 -38.94
C ASN A 444 19.72 -20.53 -40.23
N TYR A 445 19.10 -19.52 -40.85
CA TYR A 445 19.67 -18.91 -42.05
C TYR A 445 20.74 -17.87 -41.70
N LEU A 446 21.72 -17.71 -42.62
CA LEU A 446 22.76 -16.72 -42.46
C LEU A 446 22.23 -15.31 -42.28
N GLU A 447 21.15 -14.98 -42.99
CA GLU A 447 20.43 -13.70 -42.92
C GLU A 447 19.95 -13.35 -41.50
N ALA A 448 19.51 -14.32 -40.71
CA ALA A 448 19.12 -14.12 -39.32
C ALA A 448 20.28 -13.67 -38.40
N ARG A 449 21.53 -13.94 -38.81
CA ARG A 449 22.74 -13.62 -38.07
C ARG A 449 23.42 -12.32 -38.52
N LEU A 450 22.86 -11.66 -39.53
CA LEU A 450 23.38 -10.45 -40.13
C LEU A 450 22.47 -9.26 -39.83
N ILE A 451 23.06 -8.08 -39.72
CA ILE A 451 22.36 -6.80 -39.61
C ILE A 451 22.80 -5.94 -40.77
N THR A 452 21.85 -5.39 -41.51
CA THR A 452 22.10 -4.36 -42.53
C THR A 452 22.23 -3.01 -41.82
N VAL A 453 23.42 -2.42 -41.89
CA VAL A 453 23.72 -1.15 -41.25
C VAL A 453 23.88 -0.06 -42.31
N ASN A 454 23.06 0.95 -42.21
CA ASN A 454 23.10 2.18 -43.02
C ASN A 454 23.89 3.24 -42.24
N PHE A 455 25.17 3.37 -42.54
CA PHE A 455 26.01 4.40 -41.96
C PHE A 455 25.79 5.74 -42.62
N THR A 456 25.43 6.77 -41.84
CA THR A 456 25.32 8.17 -42.30
C THR A 456 26.44 9.00 -41.68
N HIS A 457 27.09 9.86 -42.46
CA HIS A 457 28.10 10.79 -41.99
C HIS A 457 27.73 12.20 -42.43
N MET A 458 27.86 13.20 -41.56
CA MET A 458 27.41 14.58 -41.83
C MET A 458 27.87 15.19 -43.16
N THR A 459 29.07 14.79 -43.62
CA THR A 459 29.69 15.37 -44.82
C THR A 459 29.82 14.40 -46.00
N LYS A 460 29.39 13.14 -45.85
CA LYS A 460 29.57 12.09 -46.84
C LYS A 460 28.29 11.33 -47.12
N ALA A 461 28.18 10.70 -48.29
CA ALA A 461 27.03 9.90 -48.68
C ALA A 461 26.84 8.70 -47.72
N THR A 462 25.59 8.30 -47.52
CA THR A 462 25.21 7.09 -46.76
C THR A 462 25.81 5.86 -47.41
N LYS A 463 26.34 4.95 -46.59
CA LYS A 463 26.89 3.67 -47.02
C LYS A 463 26.24 2.52 -46.29
N THR A 464 25.74 1.52 -47.02
CA THR A 464 25.09 0.34 -46.52
C THR A 464 26.03 -0.84 -46.48
N VAL A 465 26.13 -1.55 -45.36
CA VAL A 465 26.94 -2.73 -45.19
C VAL A 465 26.22 -3.74 -44.29
N THR A 466 26.35 -5.03 -44.63
CA THR A 466 25.81 -6.11 -43.81
C THR A 466 26.89 -6.59 -42.83
N ILE A 467 26.54 -6.58 -41.52
CA ILE A 467 27.47 -6.87 -40.43
C ILE A 467 26.93 -8.01 -39.58
N PRO A 468 27.76 -9.02 -39.17
CA PRO A 468 27.33 -10.06 -38.25
C PRO A 468 26.87 -9.49 -36.90
N LYS A 469 25.76 -9.99 -36.35
CA LYS A 469 25.25 -9.63 -35.02
C LYS A 469 26.28 -9.82 -33.91
N SER A 470 27.19 -10.80 -34.10
CA SER A 470 28.29 -11.12 -33.18
C SER A 470 29.47 -10.15 -33.23
N SER A 471 29.48 -9.22 -34.19
CA SER A 471 30.54 -8.20 -34.25
C SER A 471 30.45 -7.26 -33.06
N ASP A 472 31.58 -7.04 -32.37
CA ASP A 472 31.66 -6.08 -31.28
C ASP A 472 31.68 -4.63 -31.81
N ILE A 473 31.43 -3.65 -30.93
CA ILE A 473 31.38 -2.24 -31.31
C ILE A 473 32.73 -1.74 -31.86
N TYR A 474 33.86 -2.30 -31.44
CA TYR A 474 35.15 -1.94 -32.00
C TYR A 474 35.29 -2.39 -33.47
N ALA A 475 34.81 -3.59 -33.80
CA ALA A 475 34.79 -4.08 -35.19
C ALA A 475 33.86 -3.21 -36.06
N VAL A 476 32.68 -2.81 -35.51
CA VAL A 476 31.74 -1.91 -36.21
C VAL A 476 32.40 -0.54 -36.49
N LYS A 477 33.11 0.03 -35.51
CA LYS A 477 33.90 1.26 -35.70
C LYS A 477 35.01 1.09 -36.74
N GLY A 478 35.69 -0.05 -36.73
CA GLY A 478 36.69 -0.40 -37.74
C GLY A 478 36.11 -0.44 -39.16
N ILE A 479 34.88 -0.94 -39.31
CA ILE A 479 34.15 -0.93 -40.59
C ILE A 479 33.79 0.48 -40.98
N ALA A 480 33.20 1.28 -40.08
CA ALA A 480 32.83 2.66 -40.31
C ALA A 480 34.06 3.52 -40.70
N GLY A 481 35.19 3.34 -39.98
CA GLY A 481 36.45 4.02 -40.27
C GLY A 481 36.96 3.73 -41.66
N ARG A 482 36.93 2.48 -42.10
CA ARG A 482 37.32 2.09 -43.49
C ARG A 482 36.39 2.67 -44.53
N LEU A 483 35.08 2.69 -44.26
CA LEU A 483 34.07 3.21 -45.18
C LEU A 483 34.25 4.72 -45.44
N PHE A 484 34.59 5.46 -44.39
CA PHE A 484 34.66 6.93 -44.47
C PHE A 484 36.10 7.46 -44.48
N GLY A 485 37.11 6.59 -44.41
CA GLY A 485 38.52 7.00 -44.40
C GLY A 485 38.88 7.82 -43.16
N ALA A 486 38.37 7.41 -41.99
CA ALA A 486 38.58 8.05 -40.69
C ALA A 486 39.21 7.09 -39.68
N GLU A 487 39.92 7.62 -38.69
CA GLU A 487 40.49 6.81 -37.60
C GLU A 487 39.38 6.24 -36.74
N PRO A 488 39.28 4.88 -36.62
CA PRO A 488 38.14 4.26 -35.93
C PRO A 488 37.96 4.70 -34.47
N LEU A 489 39.05 4.92 -33.72
CA LEU A 489 38.99 5.33 -32.32
C LEU A 489 38.50 6.78 -32.09
N ARG A 490 38.54 7.59 -33.15
CA ARG A 490 38.02 8.97 -33.14
C ARG A 490 36.59 9.08 -33.64
N LEU A 491 35.94 7.96 -33.94
CA LEU A 491 34.57 7.94 -34.36
C LEU A 491 33.64 7.76 -33.14
N HIS A 492 32.52 8.45 -33.18
CA HIS A 492 31.39 8.28 -32.32
C HIS A 492 30.23 7.70 -33.12
N LEU A 493 29.61 6.63 -32.62
CA LEU A 493 28.50 5.96 -33.32
C LEU A 493 27.23 6.16 -32.54
N VAL A 494 26.21 6.66 -33.21
CA VAL A 494 24.88 6.88 -32.64
C VAL A 494 23.85 6.09 -33.43
N TRP A 495 23.17 5.18 -32.77
CA TRP A 495 22.06 4.45 -33.38
C TRP A 495 20.79 5.31 -33.35
N GLU A 496 20.25 5.59 -34.53
CA GLU A 496 18.96 6.25 -34.71
C GLU A 496 17.85 5.21 -34.67
N THR A 497 17.12 5.15 -33.56
CA THR A 497 16.10 4.11 -33.36
C THR A 497 14.89 4.27 -34.27
N GLY A 498 14.67 5.47 -34.82
CA GLY A 498 13.45 5.83 -35.56
C GLY A 498 12.24 6.10 -34.67
N GLU A 499 12.39 5.93 -33.37
CA GLU A 499 11.36 6.22 -32.37
C GLU A 499 11.43 7.68 -31.91
N TRP A 500 10.27 8.22 -31.53
CA TRP A 500 10.15 9.57 -30.99
C TRP A 500 9.67 9.47 -29.55
N ASP A 501 10.36 10.13 -28.65
CA ASP A 501 9.96 10.24 -27.25
C ASP A 501 9.30 11.61 -27.02
N PRO A 502 8.16 11.67 -26.30
CA PRO A 502 7.57 12.94 -25.92
C PRO A 502 8.48 13.64 -24.89
N VAL A 503 8.78 14.90 -25.12
CA VAL A 503 9.45 15.75 -24.13
C VAL A 503 8.41 16.21 -23.13
N GLY A 504 8.26 15.50 -22.03
CA GLY A 504 7.57 15.99 -20.84
C GLY A 504 8.37 17.16 -20.28
N GLY A 505 7.84 18.36 -20.32
CA GLY A 505 8.41 19.48 -19.60
C GLY A 505 8.26 19.20 -18.10
N PHE A 506 9.34 18.87 -17.43
CA PHE A 506 9.47 19.12 -16.01
C PHE A 506 9.77 20.61 -15.88
N ASP A 507 8.73 21.42 -15.74
CA ASP A 507 8.89 22.73 -15.13
C ASP A 507 9.18 22.45 -13.65
N GLU A 508 10.43 22.68 -13.26
CA GLU A 508 10.85 22.77 -11.85
C GLU A 508 10.19 24.02 -11.26
N ASP A 509 8.99 23.88 -10.71
CA ASP A 509 8.47 24.82 -9.73
C ASP A 509 9.15 24.52 -8.39
N GLU A 510 10.26 25.20 -8.15
CA GLU A 510 10.79 25.43 -6.81
C GLU A 510 9.73 26.13 -5.95
N ASN A 511 9.06 25.41 -5.07
CA ASN A 511 8.70 25.85 -3.72
C ASN A 511 7.67 24.91 -3.07
N ALA A 512 8.16 23.98 -2.26
CA ALA A 512 7.55 23.61 -0.99
C ALA A 512 8.58 22.76 -0.22
N GLY A 513 9.28 23.43 0.69
CA GLY A 513 10.09 22.74 1.68
C GLY A 513 9.22 21.94 2.64
N ASP A 514 9.64 20.77 3.00
CA ASP A 514 9.87 20.39 4.38
C ASP A 514 10.58 19.04 4.48
N SER A 515 11.66 19.09 5.23
CA SER A 515 12.48 18.15 5.98
C SER A 515 12.12 16.65 5.95
N SER A 516 13.07 15.76 5.78
CA SER A 516 14.11 15.36 6.72
C SER A 516 14.94 14.21 6.14
N GLU A 517 16.29 14.38 6.22
CA GLU A 517 17.33 13.48 6.73
C GLU A 517 17.43 12.08 6.09
N GLU A 518 18.55 11.51 5.74
CA GLU A 518 19.99 11.71 6.00
C GLU A 518 20.82 11.03 4.90
N GLU A 519 22.00 11.64 4.61
CA GLU A 519 23.35 11.10 4.40
C GLU A 519 23.54 9.82 3.54
N ASP A 520 24.47 9.73 2.61
CA ASP A 520 25.89 10.02 2.67
C ASP A 520 26.55 10.07 1.28
N ALA A 521 27.59 10.81 1.23
CA ALA A 521 28.61 11.17 0.29
C ALA A 521 28.98 10.25 -0.87
N GLY A 522 29.25 10.90 -2.00
CA GLY A 522 30.07 10.35 -3.08
C GLY A 522 30.24 11.31 -4.25
N LYS A 523 31.14 12.30 -4.11
CA LYS A 523 31.58 13.23 -5.16
C LYS A 523 32.22 12.49 -6.35
N SER A 524 31.83 12.87 -7.53
CA SER A 524 32.73 13.27 -8.61
C SER A 524 31.88 13.77 -9.77
N GLY A 525 32.00 14.88 -10.16
CA GLY A 525 32.12 15.92 -11.03
C GLY A 525 32.54 15.50 -12.43
N GLU A 526 31.92 16.13 -13.39
CA GLU A 526 32.45 16.73 -14.60
C GLU A 526 31.31 16.85 -15.61
N GLU A 527 30.91 18.03 -15.82
CA GLU A 527 31.04 18.99 -16.91
C GLU A 527 30.22 18.70 -18.17
N ALA A 528 29.50 19.75 -18.47
CA ALA A 528 28.75 20.08 -19.65
C ALA A 528 29.45 19.76 -20.99
N GLY A 529 28.74 19.12 -21.88
CA GLY A 529 29.02 19.00 -23.30
C GLY A 529 27.86 19.55 -24.11
N THR A 530 28.06 20.76 -24.52
CA THR A 530 27.52 21.54 -25.65
C THR A 530 26.65 20.80 -26.68
N GLY A 531 25.59 21.51 -27.03
CA GLY A 531 24.55 21.31 -28.02
C GLY A 531 24.90 20.63 -29.33
N THR A 532 23.98 19.78 -29.72
CA THR A 532 23.74 19.46 -31.13
C THR A 532 22.29 19.74 -31.45
N ASP A 533 22.08 20.43 -32.58
CA ASP A 533 20.77 20.78 -33.13
C ASP A 533 19.85 19.57 -33.23
N THR A 534 18.95 19.46 -32.28
CA THR A 534 17.89 18.46 -32.26
C THR A 534 16.77 18.95 -33.15
N ILE A 535 16.53 18.27 -34.28
CA ILE A 535 15.38 18.52 -35.13
C ILE A 535 14.12 18.16 -34.34
N ALA A 536 13.49 19.18 -33.79
CA ALA A 536 12.20 19.04 -33.11
C ALA A 536 11.08 19.19 -34.16
N ARG A 537 10.17 18.23 -34.20
CA ARG A 537 8.96 18.32 -34.98
C ARG A 537 7.82 18.82 -34.08
N GLU A 538 7.28 20.00 -34.35
CA GLU A 538 6.09 20.50 -33.69
C GLU A 538 4.84 20.02 -34.46
N GLU A 539 4.12 19.06 -33.90
CA GLU A 539 2.73 18.76 -34.26
C GLU A 539 1.82 19.04 -33.06
N LYS A 540 0.60 19.47 -33.37
CA LYS A 540 -0.39 19.93 -32.38
C LYS A 540 -0.39 19.17 -31.06
N GLY A 541 0.21 19.73 -30.00
CA GLY A 541 0.02 19.33 -28.63
C GLY A 541 1.23 18.79 -27.86
N GLY A 542 2.45 18.69 -28.42
CA GLY A 542 3.63 18.23 -27.67
C GLY A 542 4.93 18.36 -28.44
N ARG A 543 6.03 18.56 -27.70
CA ARG A 543 7.39 18.59 -28.29
C ARG A 543 7.94 17.15 -28.24
N TRP A 544 8.35 16.64 -29.40
CA TRP A 544 8.89 15.27 -29.54
C TRP A 544 10.38 15.33 -29.83
N VAL A 545 11.16 14.43 -29.22
CA VAL A 545 12.59 14.26 -29.48
C VAL A 545 12.83 12.88 -30.06
N LYS A 546 13.61 12.83 -31.12
CA LYS A 546 14.01 11.56 -31.73
C LYS A 546 14.89 10.77 -30.77
N ARG A 547 14.53 9.51 -30.51
CA ARG A 547 15.31 8.63 -29.64
C ARG A 547 16.58 8.19 -30.34
N GLU A 548 17.72 8.59 -29.79
CA GLU A 548 19.05 8.24 -30.27
C GLU A 548 19.83 7.52 -29.16
N VAL A 549 20.56 6.48 -29.50
CA VAL A 549 21.33 5.67 -28.54
C VAL A 549 22.79 5.65 -28.93
N GLU A 550 23.66 6.13 -28.05
CA GLU A 550 25.10 6.04 -28.23
C GLU A 550 25.58 4.59 -28.16
N LEU A 551 26.32 4.13 -29.17
CA LEU A 551 27.01 2.85 -29.18
C LEU A 551 28.38 3.00 -28.52
N LYS A 552 28.43 2.85 -27.20
CA LYS A 552 29.65 3.00 -26.40
C LYS A 552 30.72 2.00 -26.80
N ASP A 553 31.97 2.45 -26.77
CA ASP A 553 33.14 1.62 -27.04
C ASP A 553 33.20 0.41 -26.10
N GLY A 554 33.34 -0.79 -26.66
CA GLY A 554 33.40 -1.99 -25.85
C GLY A 554 33.27 -3.30 -26.63
N PRO A 555 33.47 -4.43 -25.95
CA PRO A 555 33.37 -5.77 -26.53
C PRO A 555 31.91 -6.24 -26.69
N ARG A 556 30.93 -5.38 -26.42
CA ARG A 556 29.51 -5.74 -26.54
C ARG A 556 29.14 -5.93 -28.01
N GLN A 557 28.49 -7.03 -28.33
CA GLN A 557 28.11 -7.38 -29.69
C GLN A 557 26.99 -6.45 -30.22
N LEU A 558 27.06 -6.11 -31.52
CA LEU A 558 26.11 -5.22 -32.17
C LEU A 558 24.66 -5.69 -32.01
N GLY A 559 24.41 -6.99 -32.12
CA GLY A 559 23.08 -7.56 -31.96
C GLY A 559 22.43 -7.39 -30.58
N PHE A 560 23.20 -6.99 -29.55
CA PHE A 560 22.70 -6.62 -28.21
C PHE A 560 22.63 -5.11 -28.00
N CYS A 561 23.10 -4.32 -28.98
CA CYS A 561 23.15 -2.87 -28.86
C CYS A 561 22.08 -2.18 -29.70
N VAL A 562 21.61 -2.84 -30.74
CA VAL A 562 20.61 -2.30 -31.69
C VAL A 562 19.45 -3.27 -31.83
N ASP A 563 18.29 -2.76 -32.16
CA ASP A 563 17.10 -3.55 -32.43
C ASP A 563 16.78 -3.53 -33.94
N GLY A 564 16.48 -4.70 -34.48
CA GLY A 564 16.14 -4.88 -35.88
C GLY A 564 17.25 -5.49 -36.74
N MET A 565 16.88 -5.75 -38.00
CA MET A 565 17.77 -6.33 -39.01
C MET A 565 18.27 -5.27 -40.00
N ASP A 566 17.66 -4.08 -39.99
CA ASP A 566 18.04 -2.91 -40.77
C ASP A 566 18.11 -1.71 -39.82
N VAL A 567 19.31 -1.17 -39.61
CA VAL A 567 19.55 -0.13 -38.62
C VAL A 567 20.29 1.06 -39.25
N ARG A 568 19.99 2.26 -38.73
CA ARG A 568 20.68 3.51 -39.12
C ARG A 568 21.64 3.90 -38.01
N ILE A 569 22.92 4.03 -38.38
CA ILE A 569 23.96 4.47 -37.45
C ILE A 569 24.59 5.76 -38.02
N ARG A 570 24.44 6.84 -37.23
CA ARG A 570 25.12 8.10 -37.51
C ARG A 570 26.57 8.01 -37.02
N VAL A 571 27.47 8.44 -37.87
CA VAL A 571 28.92 8.44 -37.59
C VAL A 571 29.37 9.89 -37.42
N GLU A 572 29.89 10.19 -36.25
CA GLU A 572 30.40 11.51 -35.85
C GLU A 572 31.90 11.41 -35.54
N ASN A 573 32.63 12.51 -35.66
CA ASN A 573 34.00 12.59 -35.20
C ASN A 573 34.00 13.06 -33.74
N LYS A 574 34.81 12.36 -32.89
CA LYS A 574 35.06 12.82 -31.50
C LYS A 574 35.85 14.11 -31.50
#